data_6cf580b48349dd5747ce94f4e07057cd
#
_entry.id   6cf580b48349dd5747ce94f4e07057cd
#
_cell.length_a   1.000
_cell.length_b   1.000
_cell.length_c   1.000
_cell.angle_alpha   90.00
_cell.angle_beta   90.00
_cell.angle_gamma   90.00
#
_symmetry.space_group_name_H-M   'P 1'
#
loop_
_entity.id
_entity.type
_entity.pdbx_description
1 polymer ?
#
loop_
_entity_poly.entity_id
_entity_poly.type
_entity_poly.pdbx_seq_one_letter_code
_entity_poly.pdbx_strand_id
1 'polypeptide(L)'
;MPLHAAIRAGDLPAAGELLRSGADPDHRDPEGLTPLMIAAGRGQSYMVSLLLAAGADVLALDPRMGATALHKAAQSGNADVIGFLLDRGAFIDQQSPVLGNTPLIDAVLHRQNGAVALLLARGARTTIRNHWGQSALDIARTDGVQGIVRLIEDRIDADATRVGALALVAAVKAGDRAAVERLVAAGANLDEQVPVVGSLDDHYTPLGIAAREGHIEIARLLLDAGADPTRMIGLMGGTALHDATYFGHADIVRLLAEPRRGARALPELDAQGAYNGLSALHDAVWQKHADVAQVLCDAGARRDLEGHTGMTPRALALHYGYDDIAGLLGAPRRAPAPTQDDHQPGA
;
A
#
# COMPACT_ATOMS: atom_id res chain seq x y z
N MET A 1 13.97 -12.89 34.29
CA MET A 1 12.68 -12.16 34.20
C MET A 1 12.16 -12.30 32.75
N PRO A 2 10.92 -12.65 32.52
CA PRO A 2 10.39 -12.71 31.14
C PRO A 2 10.45 -11.34 30.45
N LEU A 3 10.64 -11.29 29.12
CA LEU A 3 10.74 -10.04 28.34
C LEU A 3 9.54 -9.12 28.59
N HIS A 4 8.31 -9.66 28.60
CA HIS A 4 7.09 -8.89 28.90
C HIS A 4 7.11 -8.20 30.27
N ALA A 5 7.71 -8.83 31.29
CA ALA A 5 7.80 -8.23 32.63
C ALA A 5 8.76 -7.03 32.62
N ALA A 6 9.89 -7.14 31.91
CA ALA A 6 10.82 -6.02 31.72
C ALA A 6 10.13 -4.84 31.01
N ILE A 7 9.36 -5.13 29.95
CA ILE A 7 8.62 -4.10 29.19
C ILE A 7 7.55 -3.45 30.07
N ARG A 8 6.75 -4.24 30.80
CA ARG A 8 5.73 -3.69 31.70
C ARG A 8 6.33 -2.83 32.80
N ALA A 9 7.54 -3.17 33.28
CA ALA A 9 8.28 -2.37 34.25
C ALA A 9 8.98 -1.14 33.66
N GLY A 10 9.08 -1.05 32.31
CA GLY A 10 9.86 -0.02 31.63
C GLY A 10 11.37 -0.19 31.77
N ASP A 11 11.82 -1.39 32.16
CA ASP A 11 13.24 -1.72 32.37
C ASP A 11 13.93 -1.98 31.02
N LEU A 12 14.40 -0.90 30.40
CA LEU A 12 15.08 -0.94 29.10
C LEU A 12 16.38 -1.73 29.13
N PRO A 13 17.27 -1.61 30.17
CA PRO A 13 18.46 -2.42 30.29
C PRO A 13 18.16 -3.93 30.34
N ALA A 14 17.22 -4.35 31.20
CA ALA A 14 16.85 -5.75 31.32
C ALA A 14 16.24 -6.30 30.03
N ALA A 15 15.37 -5.53 29.35
CA ALA A 15 14.83 -5.92 28.04
C ALA A 15 15.94 -6.09 27.00
N GLY A 16 16.92 -5.18 26.96
CA GLY A 16 18.06 -5.25 26.06
C GLY A 16 18.96 -6.46 26.32
N GLU A 17 19.17 -6.84 27.58
CA GLU A 17 19.93 -8.06 27.93
C GLU A 17 19.19 -9.33 27.51
N LEU A 18 17.89 -9.38 27.75
CA LEU A 18 17.06 -10.52 27.34
C LEU A 18 17.06 -10.72 25.83
N LEU A 19 16.90 -9.65 25.06
CA LEU A 19 16.93 -9.71 23.59
C LEU A 19 18.32 -10.14 23.06
N ARG A 20 19.41 -9.63 23.64
CA ARG A 20 20.78 -10.06 23.29
C ARG A 20 21.06 -11.53 23.67
N SER A 21 20.39 -12.06 24.68
CA SER A 21 20.48 -13.47 25.07
C SER A 21 19.58 -14.40 24.25
N GLY A 22 18.90 -13.88 23.23
CA GLY A 22 18.07 -14.66 22.30
C GLY A 22 16.59 -14.76 22.70
N ALA A 23 16.08 -13.87 23.56
CA ALA A 23 14.64 -13.81 23.79
C ALA A 23 13.92 -13.44 22.50
N ASP A 24 12.87 -14.18 22.18
CA ASP A 24 12.01 -13.93 21.02
C ASP A 24 11.27 -12.59 21.18
N PRO A 25 11.49 -11.59 20.28
CA PRO A 25 10.83 -10.31 20.35
C PRO A 25 9.32 -10.38 20.05
N ASP A 26 8.83 -11.49 19.49
CA ASP A 26 7.41 -11.69 19.15
C ASP A 26 6.71 -12.72 20.05
N HIS A 27 7.40 -13.22 21.06
CA HIS A 27 6.78 -14.12 22.03
C HIS A 27 5.55 -13.50 22.67
N ARG A 28 4.39 -14.16 22.56
CA ARG A 28 3.13 -13.65 23.07
C ARG A 28 2.95 -13.93 24.56
N ASP A 29 2.41 -12.95 25.26
CA ASP A 29 2.01 -13.15 26.65
C ASP A 29 0.69 -13.97 26.76
N PRO A 30 0.22 -14.31 27.99
CA PRO A 30 -1.03 -15.06 28.16
C PRO A 30 -2.28 -14.39 27.57
N GLU A 31 -2.23 -13.07 27.35
CA GLU A 31 -3.30 -12.30 26.71
C GLU A 31 -3.16 -12.27 25.18
N GLY A 32 -2.07 -12.85 24.66
CA GLY A 32 -1.74 -12.92 23.23
C GLY A 32 -1.06 -11.66 22.68
N LEU A 33 -0.65 -10.74 23.54
CA LEU A 33 0.02 -9.51 23.14
C LEU A 33 1.51 -9.76 22.90
N THR A 34 2.06 -9.17 21.83
CA THR A 34 3.51 -9.15 21.62
C THR A 34 4.17 -8.09 22.51
N PRO A 35 5.49 -8.22 22.78
CA PRO A 35 6.29 -7.19 23.44
C PRO A 35 6.10 -5.80 22.84
N LEU A 36 6.08 -5.71 21.48
CA LEU A 36 5.89 -4.47 20.76
C LEU A 36 4.52 -3.82 21.04
N MET A 37 3.44 -4.62 21.06
CA MET A 37 2.10 -4.12 21.39
C MET A 37 2.03 -3.54 22.80
N ILE A 38 2.65 -4.20 23.77
CA ILE A 38 2.70 -3.74 25.17
C ILE A 38 3.47 -2.43 25.26
N ALA A 39 4.65 -2.34 24.68
CA ALA A 39 5.47 -1.14 24.68
C ALA A 39 4.77 0.02 23.99
N ALA A 40 4.12 -0.23 22.85
CA ALA A 40 3.37 0.78 22.09
C ALA A 40 2.16 1.31 22.87
N GLY A 41 1.35 0.42 23.47
CA GLY A 41 0.21 0.81 24.31
C GLY A 41 0.59 1.58 25.57
N ARG A 42 1.83 1.46 26.01
CA ARG A 42 2.38 2.21 27.15
C ARG A 42 3.14 3.48 26.73
N GLY A 43 3.25 3.76 25.44
CA GLY A 43 3.96 4.92 24.91
C GLY A 43 5.47 4.90 25.17
N GLN A 44 6.08 3.73 25.28
CA GLN A 44 7.50 3.57 25.63
C GLN A 44 8.39 3.68 24.39
N SER A 45 8.69 4.90 23.94
CA SER A 45 9.39 5.17 22.68
C SER A 45 10.73 4.42 22.53
N TYR A 46 11.58 4.45 23.58
CA TYR A 46 12.88 3.75 23.53
C TYR A 46 12.72 2.23 23.53
N MET A 47 11.73 1.69 24.23
CA MET A 47 11.44 0.25 24.24
C MET A 47 10.94 -0.21 22.86
N VAL A 48 10.04 0.57 22.24
CA VAL A 48 9.57 0.33 20.87
C VAL A 48 10.75 0.33 19.89
N SER A 49 11.62 1.33 19.96
CA SER A 49 12.81 1.40 19.10
C SER A 49 13.73 0.18 19.29
N LEU A 50 13.95 -0.25 20.54
CA LEU A 50 14.74 -1.43 20.86
C LEU A 50 14.14 -2.72 20.26
N LEU A 51 12.83 -2.93 20.43
CA LEU A 51 12.12 -4.10 19.93
C LEU A 51 12.12 -4.15 18.39
N LEU A 52 11.89 -3.01 17.73
CA LEU A 52 11.95 -2.90 16.28
C LEU A 52 13.38 -3.17 15.74
N ALA A 53 14.40 -2.73 16.47
CA ALA A 53 15.80 -3.05 16.14
C ALA A 53 16.13 -4.54 16.34
N ALA A 54 15.46 -5.22 17.26
CA ALA A 54 15.57 -6.66 17.48
C ALA A 54 14.73 -7.50 16.49
N GLY A 55 14.02 -6.87 15.55
CA GLY A 55 13.25 -7.54 14.51
C GLY A 55 11.81 -7.89 14.90
N ALA A 56 11.22 -7.21 15.91
CA ALA A 56 9.82 -7.41 16.26
C ALA A 56 8.88 -7.18 15.07
N ASP A 57 7.89 -8.05 14.91
CA ASP A 57 6.89 -7.98 13.84
C ASP A 57 5.94 -6.80 14.08
N VAL A 58 6.07 -5.78 13.23
CA VAL A 58 5.27 -4.56 13.26
C VAL A 58 3.81 -4.80 12.86
N LEU A 59 3.54 -5.89 12.11
CA LEU A 59 2.22 -6.21 11.56
C LEU A 59 1.45 -7.23 12.43
N ALA A 60 2.05 -7.75 13.49
CA ALA A 60 1.39 -8.70 14.37
C ALA A 60 0.03 -8.18 14.85
N LEU A 61 -0.98 -9.08 14.90
CA LEU A 61 -2.33 -8.76 15.37
C LEU A 61 -2.56 -9.34 16.76
N ASP A 62 -3.23 -8.59 17.65
CA ASP A 62 -3.71 -9.17 18.91
C ASP A 62 -4.89 -10.13 18.64
N PRO A 63 -5.01 -11.25 19.39
CA PRO A 63 -6.01 -12.28 19.07
C PRO A 63 -7.43 -11.88 19.47
N ARG A 64 -7.63 -10.83 20.26
CA ARG A 64 -8.96 -10.42 20.76
C ARG A 64 -9.64 -9.47 19.81
N MET A 65 -8.92 -8.43 19.37
CA MET A 65 -9.47 -7.33 18.58
C MET A 65 -8.89 -7.28 17.18
N GLY A 66 -7.79 -8.01 16.92
CA GLY A 66 -7.01 -7.89 15.70
C GLY A 66 -6.31 -6.53 15.57
N ALA A 67 -6.05 -5.87 16.70
CA ALA A 67 -5.35 -4.60 16.72
C ALA A 67 -3.84 -4.81 16.58
N THR A 68 -3.17 -3.93 15.83
CA THR A 68 -1.71 -3.91 15.70
C THR A 68 -1.05 -3.06 16.79
N ALA A 69 0.29 -3.07 16.83
CA ALA A 69 1.05 -2.15 17.68
C ALA A 69 0.72 -0.68 17.37
N LEU A 70 0.40 -0.34 16.11
CA LEU A 70 0.02 1.03 15.73
C LEU A 70 -1.33 1.45 16.32
N HIS A 71 -2.31 0.55 16.41
CA HIS A 71 -3.58 0.81 17.12
C HIS A 71 -3.31 1.13 18.59
N LYS A 72 -2.46 0.31 19.27
CA LYS A 72 -2.09 0.53 20.67
C LYS A 72 -1.34 1.87 20.88
N ALA A 73 -0.46 2.22 19.94
CA ALA A 73 0.24 3.51 19.95
C ALA A 73 -0.73 4.69 19.78
N ALA A 74 -1.70 4.56 18.89
CA ALA A 74 -2.75 5.56 18.68
C ALA A 74 -3.61 5.78 19.94
N GLN A 75 -3.96 4.69 20.62
CA GLN A 75 -4.67 4.73 21.91
C GLN A 75 -3.84 5.42 23.00
N SER A 76 -2.51 5.18 23.06
CA SER A 76 -1.62 5.81 24.04
C SER A 76 -1.34 7.30 23.76
N GLY A 77 -1.50 7.73 22.51
CA GLY A 77 -1.28 9.10 22.08
C GLY A 77 0.18 9.50 21.86
N ASN A 78 1.13 8.56 21.98
CA ASN A 78 2.55 8.88 21.85
C ASN A 78 2.95 9.00 20.37
N ALA A 79 3.25 10.24 19.96
CA ALA A 79 3.60 10.56 18.57
C ALA A 79 4.90 9.90 18.10
N ASP A 80 5.92 9.79 18.95
CA ASP A 80 7.20 9.18 18.57
C ASP A 80 7.00 7.69 18.26
N VAL A 81 6.22 6.98 19.10
CA VAL A 81 5.90 5.57 18.89
C VAL A 81 5.15 5.36 17.60
N ILE A 82 4.15 6.21 17.30
CA ILE A 82 3.43 6.18 16.02
C ILE A 82 4.41 6.37 14.86
N GLY A 83 5.29 7.38 14.96
CA GLY A 83 6.31 7.65 13.94
C GLY A 83 7.22 6.44 13.70
N PHE A 84 7.78 5.85 14.75
CA PHE A 84 8.66 4.68 14.63
C PHE A 84 7.97 3.47 13.99
N LEU A 85 6.72 3.21 14.32
CA LEU A 85 5.96 2.11 13.74
C LEU A 85 5.67 2.34 12.25
N LEU A 86 5.26 3.56 11.87
CA LEU A 86 5.03 3.92 10.47
C LEU A 86 6.31 3.85 9.64
N ASP A 87 7.44 4.34 10.16
CA ASP A 87 8.74 4.30 9.49
C ASP A 87 9.28 2.86 9.31
N ARG A 88 8.69 1.87 10.04
CA ARG A 88 8.99 0.44 9.90
C ARG A 88 7.91 -0.35 9.17
N GLY A 89 7.00 0.34 8.46
CA GLY A 89 6.03 -0.28 7.57
C GLY A 89 4.71 -0.69 8.23
N ALA A 90 4.36 -0.15 9.41
CA ALA A 90 3.01 -0.33 9.94
C ALA A 90 1.99 0.28 8.98
N PHE A 91 0.90 -0.46 8.69
CA PHE A 91 -0.16 0.04 7.84
C PHE A 91 -1.01 1.08 8.57
N ILE A 92 -0.92 2.33 8.10
CA ILE A 92 -1.57 3.48 8.75
C ILE A 92 -3.09 3.36 8.85
N ASP A 93 -3.71 2.71 7.87
CA ASP A 93 -5.16 2.54 7.73
C ASP A 93 -5.63 1.10 8.01
N GLN A 94 -4.78 0.27 8.62
CA GLN A 94 -5.18 -1.09 9.00
C GLN A 94 -6.46 -1.04 9.82
N GLN A 95 -7.49 -1.77 9.38
CA GLN A 95 -8.70 -1.94 10.18
C GLN A 95 -8.58 -3.15 11.10
N SER A 96 -8.99 -2.99 12.36
CA SER A 96 -9.11 -4.13 13.26
C SER A 96 -10.30 -5.00 12.87
N PRO A 97 -10.13 -6.33 12.71
CA PRO A 97 -11.21 -7.21 12.22
C PRO A 97 -12.48 -7.22 13.09
N VAL A 98 -12.37 -6.96 14.38
CA VAL A 98 -13.50 -7.03 15.30
C VAL A 98 -14.33 -5.74 15.32
N LEU A 99 -13.66 -4.58 15.31
CA LEU A 99 -14.35 -3.28 15.41
C LEU A 99 -14.37 -2.51 14.10
N GLY A 100 -13.52 -2.86 13.16
CA GLY A 100 -13.30 -2.08 11.94
C GLY A 100 -12.58 -0.75 12.19
N ASN A 101 -12.05 -0.53 13.39
CA ASN A 101 -11.36 0.70 13.72
C ASN A 101 -10.00 0.75 13.01
N THR A 102 -9.64 1.93 12.50
CA THR A 102 -8.27 2.27 12.11
C THR A 102 -7.52 2.88 13.29
N PRO A 103 -6.18 2.99 13.25
CA PRO A 103 -5.42 3.74 14.24
C PRO A 103 -5.92 5.18 14.44
N LEU A 104 -6.36 5.85 13.37
CA LEU A 104 -6.96 7.18 13.46
C LEU A 104 -8.26 7.17 14.28
N ILE A 105 -9.15 6.22 14.05
CA ILE A 105 -10.39 6.06 14.83
C ILE A 105 -10.05 5.79 16.30
N ASP A 106 -9.08 4.92 16.57
CA ASP A 106 -8.65 4.64 17.95
C ASP A 106 -8.05 5.87 18.65
N ALA A 107 -7.26 6.69 17.94
CA ALA A 107 -6.74 7.95 18.46
C ALA A 107 -7.89 8.94 18.82
N VAL A 108 -8.94 9.01 18.00
CA VAL A 108 -10.12 9.85 18.25
C VAL A 108 -10.89 9.35 19.48
N LEU A 109 -11.19 8.06 19.57
CA LEU A 109 -11.90 7.45 20.72
C LEU A 109 -11.17 7.69 22.05
N HIS A 110 -9.84 7.75 22.03
CA HIS A 110 -9.00 8.03 23.20
C HIS A 110 -8.64 9.51 23.36
N ARG A 111 -9.22 10.40 22.54
CA ARG A 111 -9.04 11.86 22.56
C ARG A 111 -7.57 12.30 22.45
N GLN A 112 -6.78 11.61 21.66
CA GLN A 112 -5.34 11.81 21.50
C GLN A 112 -5.05 12.82 20.38
N ASN A 113 -5.20 14.12 20.64
CA ASN A 113 -5.02 15.17 19.63
C ASN A 113 -3.69 15.08 18.87
N GLY A 114 -2.58 14.81 19.60
CA GLY A 114 -1.25 14.69 18.98
C GLY A 114 -1.13 13.49 18.04
N ALA A 115 -1.71 12.35 18.43
CA ALA A 115 -1.76 11.16 17.58
C ALA A 115 -2.64 11.40 16.34
N VAL A 116 -3.80 12.04 16.51
CA VAL A 116 -4.68 12.41 15.38
C VAL A 116 -3.94 13.31 14.40
N ALA A 117 -3.31 14.39 14.89
CA ALA A 117 -2.56 15.32 14.06
C ALA A 117 -1.43 14.63 13.29
N LEU A 118 -0.65 13.75 13.94
CA LEU A 118 0.43 13.02 13.30
C LEU A 118 -0.10 12.02 12.26
N LEU A 119 -1.12 11.22 12.61
CA LEU A 119 -1.70 10.25 11.67
C LEU A 119 -2.26 10.97 10.43
N LEU A 120 -2.95 12.09 10.59
CA LEU A 120 -3.41 12.92 9.47
C LEU A 120 -2.24 13.46 8.64
N ALA A 121 -1.19 13.97 9.28
CA ALA A 121 0.01 14.45 8.59
C ALA A 121 0.75 13.34 7.82
N ARG A 122 0.68 12.09 8.31
CA ARG A 122 1.25 10.91 7.65
C ARG A 122 0.30 10.28 6.63
N GLY A 123 -0.86 10.87 6.35
CA GLY A 123 -1.77 10.45 5.29
C GLY A 123 -2.86 9.46 5.71
N ALA A 124 -3.19 9.35 7.00
CA ALA A 124 -4.33 8.53 7.44
C ALA A 124 -5.63 8.99 6.78
N ARG A 125 -6.42 8.04 6.28
CA ARG A 125 -7.68 8.32 5.60
C ARG A 125 -8.79 8.67 6.58
N THR A 126 -9.43 9.81 6.35
CA THR A 126 -10.54 10.33 7.17
C THR A 126 -11.87 9.65 6.85
N THR A 127 -11.97 8.96 5.70
CA THR A 127 -13.22 8.42 5.14
C THR A 127 -13.52 6.99 5.55
N ILE A 128 -12.52 6.26 6.09
CA ILE A 128 -12.72 4.87 6.52
C ILE A 128 -13.73 4.83 7.66
N ARG A 129 -14.65 3.87 7.55
CA ARG A 129 -15.71 3.65 8.55
C ARG A 129 -15.48 2.36 9.30
N ASN A 130 -15.74 2.39 10.60
CA ASN A 130 -15.76 1.20 11.44
C ASN A 130 -17.00 0.34 11.16
N HIS A 131 -17.16 -0.77 11.86
CA HIS A 131 -18.29 -1.70 11.67
C HIS A 131 -19.64 -1.09 12.06
N TRP A 132 -19.67 0.04 12.76
CA TRP A 132 -20.91 0.81 13.03
C TRP A 132 -21.18 1.90 11.97
N GLY A 133 -20.40 1.92 10.90
CA GLY A 133 -20.53 2.90 9.83
C GLY A 133 -20.04 4.30 10.19
N GLN A 134 -19.25 4.45 11.26
CA GLN A 134 -18.76 5.73 11.76
C GLN A 134 -17.32 5.98 11.27
N SER A 135 -17.08 7.15 10.71
CA SER A 135 -15.73 7.67 10.45
C SER A 135 -15.12 8.30 11.71
N ALA A 136 -13.83 8.60 11.66
CA ALA A 136 -13.14 9.35 12.70
C ALA A 136 -13.82 10.71 13.00
N LEU A 137 -14.28 11.41 11.95
CA LEU A 137 -14.99 12.68 12.08
C LEU A 137 -16.37 12.52 12.75
N ASP A 138 -17.13 11.47 12.35
CA ASP A 138 -18.45 11.19 12.93
C ASP A 138 -18.33 10.96 14.43
N ILE A 139 -17.35 10.19 14.87
CA ILE A 139 -17.07 9.91 16.29
C ILE A 139 -16.67 11.21 17.02
N ALA A 140 -15.72 11.99 16.47
CA ALA A 140 -15.27 13.23 17.08
C ALA A 140 -16.41 14.24 17.28
N ARG A 141 -17.33 14.34 16.33
CA ARG A 141 -18.53 15.18 16.42
C ARG A 141 -19.52 14.67 17.47
N THR A 142 -19.77 13.37 17.48
CA THR A 142 -20.66 12.74 18.47
C THR A 142 -20.16 12.93 19.89
N ASP A 143 -18.85 12.77 20.10
CA ASP A 143 -18.21 12.91 21.41
C ASP A 143 -17.92 14.37 21.80
N GLY A 144 -18.21 15.33 20.91
CA GLY A 144 -18.04 16.76 21.15
C GLY A 144 -16.59 17.22 21.27
N VAL A 145 -15.62 16.46 20.70
CA VAL A 145 -14.19 16.78 20.82
C VAL A 145 -13.78 17.79 19.74
N GLN A 146 -14.17 19.06 19.95
CA GLN A 146 -14.03 20.14 18.96
C GLN A 146 -12.60 20.33 18.43
N GLY A 147 -11.56 20.08 19.25
CA GLY A 147 -10.17 20.16 18.78
C GLY A 147 -9.85 19.14 17.69
N ILE A 148 -10.33 17.90 17.86
CA ILE A 148 -10.16 16.82 16.87
C ILE A 148 -11.02 17.06 15.64
N VAL A 149 -12.26 17.53 15.83
CA VAL A 149 -13.16 17.89 14.72
C VAL A 149 -12.44 18.85 13.79
N ARG A 150 -11.88 19.93 14.31
CA ARG A 150 -11.15 20.94 13.51
C ARG A 150 -9.94 20.31 12.77
N LEU A 151 -9.12 19.52 13.46
CA LEU A 151 -7.96 18.87 12.82
C LEU A 151 -8.35 18.03 11.61
N ILE A 152 -9.47 17.29 11.71
CA ILE A 152 -9.94 16.43 10.63
C ILE A 152 -10.57 17.28 9.52
N GLU A 153 -11.38 18.29 9.85
CA GLU A 153 -12.00 19.19 8.88
C GLU A 153 -10.95 19.99 8.10
N ASP A 154 -9.97 20.60 8.79
CA ASP A 154 -8.86 21.32 8.16
C ASP A 154 -8.09 20.42 7.18
N ARG A 155 -7.89 19.15 7.53
CA ARG A 155 -7.26 18.18 6.64
C ARG A 155 -8.12 17.90 5.41
N ILE A 156 -9.42 17.66 5.59
CA ILE A 156 -10.37 17.42 4.48
C ILE A 156 -10.38 18.62 3.51
N ASP A 157 -10.43 19.85 4.05
CA ASP A 157 -10.46 21.08 3.23
C ASP A 157 -9.14 21.29 2.48
N ALA A 158 -8.00 21.02 3.14
CA ALA A 158 -6.69 21.09 2.51
C ALA A 158 -6.55 20.07 1.36
N ASP A 159 -7.00 18.84 1.57
CA ASP A 159 -6.97 17.80 0.54
C ASP A 159 -7.92 18.12 -0.62
N ALA A 160 -9.13 18.65 -0.36
CA ALA A 160 -10.05 19.10 -1.40
C ALA A 160 -9.46 20.24 -2.25
N THR A 161 -8.80 21.20 -1.60
CA THR A 161 -8.11 22.30 -2.28
C THR A 161 -6.97 21.77 -3.16
N ARG A 162 -6.19 20.83 -2.65
CA ARG A 162 -5.08 20.19 -3.37
C ARG A 162 -5.58 19.41 -4.59
N VAL A 163 -6.68 18.62 -4.46
CA VAL A 163 -7.29 17.92 -5.60
C VAL A 163 -7.66 18.91 -6.71
N GLY A 164 -8.26 20.04 -6.35
CA GLY A 164 -8.59 21.09 -7.32
C GLY A 164 -7.39 21.70 -8.04
N ALA A 165 -6.21 21.67 -7.41
CA ALA A 165 -4.96 22.19 -7.98
C ALA A 165 -4.20 21.17 -8.85
N LEU A 166 -4.60 19.88 -8.87
CA LEU A 166 -3.93 18.82 -9.63
C LEU A 166 -4.29 18.85 -11.11
N ALA A 167 -3.82 19.89 -11.83
CA ALA A 167 -4.12 20.09 -13.24
C ALA A 167 -3.69 18.91 -14.14
N LEU A 168 -2.53 18.26 -13.84
CA LEU A 168 -2.05 17.11 -14.59
C LEU A 168 -2.99 15.92 -14.44
N VAL A 169 -3.42 15.61 -13.21
CA VAL A 169 -4.40 14.55 -12.92
C VAL A 169 -5.71 14.81 -13.67
N ALA A 170 -6.22 16.04 -13.62
CA ALA A 170 -7.45 16.42 -14.32
C ALA A 170 -7.34 16.24 -15.84
N ALA A 171 -6.22 16.65 -16.43
CA ALA A 171 -5.94 16.48 -17.86
C ALA A 171 -5.85 15.00 -18.26
N VAL A 172 -5.17 14.18 -17.47
CA VAL A 172 -5.07 12.73 -17.71
C VAL A 172 -6.44 12.07 -17.62
N LYS A 173 -7.21 12.38 -16.59
CA LYS A 173 -8.57 11.83 -16.40
C LYS A 173 -9.52 12.21 -17.54
N ALA A 174 -9.37 13.40 -18.08
CA ALA A 174 -10.14 13.87 -19.23
C ALA A 174 -9.67 13.27 -20.58
N GLY A 175 -8.54 12.54 -20.61
CA GLY A 175 -7.93 12.05 -21.84
C GLY A 175 -7.35 13.17 -22.71
N ASP A 176 -7.16 14.39 -22.15
CA ASP A 176 -6.65 15.55 -22.90
C ASP A 176 -5.12 15.47 -23.02
N ARG A 177 -4.68 14.71 -24.02
CA ARG A 177 -3.25 14.52 -24.34
C ARG A 177 -2.53 15.86 -24.53
N ALA A 178 -3.14 16.83 -25.21
CA ALA A 178 -2.48 18.10 -25.47
C ALA A 178 -2.27 18.92 -24.20
N ALA A 179 -3.21 18.87 -23.25
CA ALA A 179 -3.04 19.48 -21.93
C ALA A 179 -1.95 18.75 -21.14
N VAL A 180 -1.90 17.42 -21.18
CA VAL A 180 -0.86 16.61 -20.52
C VAL A 180 0.53 16.98 -21.07
N GLU A 181 0.70 17.05 -22.40
CA GLU A 181 1.97 17.45 -23.03
C GLU A 181 2.44 18.84 -22.54
N ARG A 182 1.53 19.83 -22.52
CA ARG A 182 1.87 21.18 -22.02
C ARG A 182 2.27 21.18 -20.55
N LEU A 183 1.55 20.46 -19.70
CA LEU A 183 1.83 20.39 -18.26
C LEU A 183 3.12 19.67 -17.95
N VAL A 184 3.43 18.58 -18.65
CA VAL A 184 4.68 17.84 -18.56
C VAL A 184 5.86 18.74 -18.99
N ALA A 185 5.73 19.46 -20.12
CA ALA A 185 6.74 20.40 -20.60
C ALA A 185 6.94 21.57 -19.63
N ALA A 186 5.92 21.96 -18.87
CA ALA A 186 5.98 22.98 -17.83
C ALA A 186 6.60 22.48 -16.50
N GLY A 187 6.99 21.19 -16.42
CA GLY A 187 7.61 20.60 -15.24
C GLY A 187 6.64 20.15 -14.16
N ALA A 188 5.41 19.78 -14.52
CA ALA A 188 4.46 19.23 -13.56
C ALA A 188 5.02 17.97 -12.87
N ASN A 189 4.66 17.77 -11.59
CA ASN A 189 5.05 16.58 -10.86
C ASN A 189 4.31 15.34 -11.41
N LEU A 190 5.06 14.43 -12.03
CA LEU A 190 4.53 13.24 -12.70
C LEU A 190 4.03 12.17 -11.74
N ASP A 191 4.55 12.18 -10.50
CA ASP A 191 4.30 11.15 -9.50
C ASP A 191 3.49 11.68 -8.31
N GLU A 192 2.88 12.86 -8.45
CA GLU A 192 2.03 13.42 -7.40
C GLU A 192 0.77 12.58 -7.23
N GLN A 193 0.55 12.10 -6.01
CA GLN A 193 -0.63 11.30 -5.69
C GLN A 193 -1.82 12.21 -5.33
N VAL A 194 -2.99 11.83 -5.83
CA VAL A 194 -4.25 12.44 -5.41
C VAL A 194 -4.45 12.24 -3.92
N PRO A 195 -4.73 13.31 -3.15
CA PRO A 195 -5.05 13.19 -1.74
C PRO A 195 -6.28 12.31 -1.48
N VAL A 196 -6.35 11.75 -0.27
CA VAL A 196 -7.45 10.87 0.13
C VAL A 196 -8.64 11.68 0.58
N VAL A 197 -9.64 11.81 -0.28
CA VAL A 197 -10.88 12.57 -0.01
C VAL A 197 -12.15 11.70 -0.16
N GLY A 198 -12.00 10.40 -0.36
CA GLY A 198 -13.12 9.48 -0.59
C GLY A 198 -13.53 9.39 -2.05
N SER A 199 -12.65 9.73 -2.97
CA SER A 199 -12.86 9.59 -4.41
C SER A 199 -12.28 8.27 -4.95
N LEU A 200 -12.68 7.89 -6.16
CA LEU A 200 -12.09 6.74 -6.86
C LEU A 200 -10.62 6.96 -7.26
N ASP A 201 -10.17 8.20 -7.21
CA ASP A 201 -8.82 8.60 -7.61
C ASP A 201 -7.85 8.71 -6.42
N ASP A 202 -8.32 8.42 -5.22
CA ASP A 202 -7.51 8.51 -3.99
C ASP A 202 -6.23 7.68 -4.11
N HIS A 203 -5.09 8.29 -3.77
CA HIS A 203 -3.74 7.73 -3.89
C HIS A 203 -3.27 7.42 -5.32
N TYR A 204 -4.02 7.77 -6.35
CA TYR A 204 -3.58 7.55 -7.71
C TYR A 204 -2.55 8.58 -8.15
N THR A 205 -1.56 8.12 -8.94
CA THR A 205 -0.68 8.98 -9.74
C THR A 205 -1.30 9.25 -11.11
N PRO A 206 -0.84 10.28 -11.85
CA PRO A 206 -1.24 10.48 -13.24
C PRO A 206 -1.09 9.22 -14.11
N LEU A 207 0.04 8.49 -13.95
CA LEU A 207 0.25 7.23 -14.67
C LEU A 207 -0.74 6.13 -14.27
N GLY A 208 -1.06 6.03 -12.98
CA GLY A 208 -2.06 5.07 -12.50
C GLY A 208 -3.45 5.33 -13.08
N ILE A 209 -3.86 6.61 -13.14
CA ILE A 209 -5.14 6.99 -13.78
C ILE A 209 -5.11 6.68 -15.28
N ALA A 210 -4.02 7.02 -15.99
CA ALA A 210 -3.90 6.68 -17.40
C ALA A 210 -3.98 5.17 -17.66
N ALA A 211 -3.41 4.38 -16.75
CA ALA A 211 -3.45 2.92 -16.82
C ALA A 211 -4.85 2.36 -16.60
N ARG A 212 -5.58 2.90 -15.60
CA ARG A 212 -6.96 2.52 -15.29
C ARG A 212 -7.94 2.88 -16.40
N GLU A 213 -7.83 4.10 -16.94
CA GLU A 213 -8.75 4.62 -17.95
C GLU A 213 -8.41 4.15 -19.40
N GLY A 214 -7.31 3.43 -19.59
CA GLY A 214 -6.93 2.93 -20.92
C GLY A 214 -6.28 3.96 -21.84
N HIS A 215 -5.74 5.06 -21.30
CA HIS A 215 -5.15 6.15 -22.08
C HIS A 215 -3.71 5.84 -22.51
N ILE A 216 -3.52 4.93 -23.48
CA ILE A 216 -2.21 4.40 -23.90
C ILE A 216 -1.22 5.52 -24.31
N GLU A 217 -1.65 6.50 -25.10
CA GLU A 217 -0.78 7.57 -25.57
C GLU A 217 -0.34 8.52 -24.43
N ILE A 218 -1.22 8.74 -23.45
CA ILE A 218 -0.90 9.51 -22.24
C ILE A 218 0.03 8.71 -21.33
N ALA A 219 -0.23 7.41 -21.13
CA ALA A 219 0.66 6.54 -20.36
C ALA A 219 2.07 6.51 -20.97
N ARG A 220 2.18 6.41 -22.29
CA ARG A 220 3.47 6.47 -23.01
C ARG A 220 4.18 7.81 -22.75
N LEU A 221 3.48 8.92 -22.91
CA LEU A 221 4.00 10.26 -22.70
C LEU A 221 4.53 10.45 -21.27
N LEU A 222 3.76 10.04 -20.27
CA LEU A 222 4.16 10.13 -18.86
C LEU A 222 5.41 9.29 -18.56
N LEU A 223 5.45 8.06 -19.08
CA LEU A 223 6.60 7.17 -18.93
C LEU A 223 7.85 7.71 -19.64
N ASP A 224 7.71 8.28 -20.83
CA ASP A 224 8.82 8.89 -21.59
C ASP A 224 9.35 10.16 -20.89
N ALA A 225 8.47 10.85 -20.17
CA ALA A 225 8.84 11.99 -19.32
C ALA A 225 9.47 11.58 -17.98
N GLY A 226 9.46 10.29 -17.61
CA GLY A 226 10.10 9.75 -16.42
C GLY A 226 9.19 9.52 -15.23
N ALA A 227 7.88 9.35 -15.43
CA ALA A 227 6.96 8.89 -14.39
C ALA A 227 7.39 7.51 -13.85
N ASP A 228 7.26 7.31 -12.55
CA ASP A 228 7.65 6.08 -11.86
C ASP A 228 6.52 5.02 -11.93
N PRO A 229 6.69 3.93 -12.72
CA PRO A 229 5.68 2.90 -12.86
C PRO A 229 5.55 1.99 -11.62
N THR A 230 6.49 2.06 -10.68
CA THR A 230 6.54 1.21 -9.48
C THR A 230 5.79 1.81 -8.28
N ARG A 231 5.33 3.06 -8.42
CA ARG A 231 4.57 3.73 -7.36
C ARG A 231 3.33 2.93 -6.99
N MET A 232 3.18 2.68 -5.71
CA MET A 232 1.95 2.10 -5.19
C MET A 232 0.81 3.11 -5.28
N ILE A 233 -0.32 2.69 -5.81
CA ILE A 233 -1.49 3.53 -6.07
C ILE A 233 -2.77 2.89 -5.54
N GLY A 234 -3.78 3.71 -5.40
CA GLY A 234 -5.11 3.26 -5.00
C GLY A 234 -5.17 2.69 -3.58
N LEU A 235 -6.35 2.24 -3.21
CA LEU A 235 -6.62 1.75 -1.85
C LEU A 235 -6.09 0.33 -1.61
N MET A 236 -5.91 -0.43 -2.69
CA MET A 236 -5.43 -1.82 -2.64
C MET A 236 -3.90 -1.91 -2.64
N GLY A 237 -3.21 -0.76 -2.80
CA GLY A 237 -1.74 -0.71 -2.82
C GLY A 237 -1.13 -1.48 -4.00
N GLY A 238 -1.80 -1.48 -5.15
CA GLY A 238 -1.26 -1.98 -6.41
C GLY A 238 -0.36 -0.95 -7.10
N THR A 239 0.07 -1.25 -8.32
CA THR A 239 0.80 -0.34 -9.21
C THR A 239 -0.01 -0.03 -10.46
N ALA A 240 0.45 0.86 -11.33
CA ALA A 240 -0.18 1.12 -12.61
C ALA A 240 -0.35 -0.18 -13.45
N LEU A 241 0.54 -1.16 -13.29
CA LEU A 241 0.43 -2.47 -13.95
C LEU A 241 -0.77 -3.27 -13.44
N HIS A 242 -1.03 -3.26 -12.12
CA HIS A 242 -2.20 -3.94 -11.54
C HIS A 242 -3.50 -3.37 -12.12
N ASP A 243 -3.62 -2.05 -12.17
CA ASP A 243 -4.82 -1.40 -12.70
C ASP A 243 -5.01 -1.66 -14.20
N ALA A 244 -3.96 -1.48 -15.02
CA ALA A 244 -4.04 -1.82 -16.45
C ALA A 244 -4.48 -3.27 -16.66
N THR A 245 -4.02 -4.17 -15.81
CA THR A 245 -4.36 -5.60 -15.85
C THR A 245 -5.79 -5.85 -15.41
N TYR A 246 -6.20 -5.25 -14.29
CA TYR A 246 -7.53 -5.39 -13.73
C TYR A 246 -8.61 -4.90 -14.71
N PHE A 247 -8.36 -3.80 -15.42
CA PHE A 247 -9.28 -3.23 -16.39
C PHE A 247 -9.11 -3.78 -17.82
N GLY A 248 -8.16 -4.69 -18.05
CA GLY A 248 -8.01 -5.40 -19.32
C GLY A 248 -7.29 -4.62 -20.43
N HIS A 249 -6.49 -3.62 -20.09
CA HIS A 249 -5.79 -2.77 -21.06
C HIS A 249 -4.47 -3.41 -21.52
N ALA A 250 -4.55 -4.45 -22.36
CA ALA A 250 -3.41 -5.26 -22.81
C ALA A 250 -2.26 -4.43 -23.41
N ASP A 251 -2.58 -3.35 -24.13
CA ASP A 251 -1.56 -2.49 -24.76
C ASP A 251 -0.80 -1.67 -23.72
N ILE A 252 -1.46 -1.23 -22.66
CA ILE A 252 -0.80 -0.54 -21.53
C ILE A 252 0.02 -1.55 -20.72
N VAL A 253 -0.50 -2.76 -20.48
CA VAL A 253 0.26 -3.82 -19.82
C VAL A 253 1.54 -4.13 -20.60
N ARG A 254 1.48 -4.26 -21.91
CA ARG A 254 2.66 -4.44 -22.77
C ARG A 254 3.62 -3.27 -22.65
N LEU A 255 3.10 -2.03 -22.69
CA LEU A 255 3.88 -0.80 -22.54
C LEU A 255 4.61 -0.73 -21.18
N LEU A 256 3.95 -1.12 -20.08
CA LEU A 256 4.51 -1.14 -18.74
C LEU A 256 5.49 -2.30 -18.51
N ALA A 257 5.31 -3.42 -19.22
CA ALA A 257 6.16 -4.60 -19.10
C ALA A 257 7.48 -4.48 -19.89
N GLU A 258 7.58 -3.56 -20.88
CA GLU A 258 8.78 -3.38 -21.68
C GLU A 258 9.91 -2.69 -20.91
N PRO A 259 11.15 -3.22 -20.95
CA PRO A 259 12.32 -2.54 -20.41
C PRO A 259 12.58 -1.22 -21.16
N ARG A 260 12.60 -0.11 -20.46
CA ARG A 260 12.85 1.22 -21.07
C ARG A 260 14.27 1.67 -20.83
N ARG A 261 14.98 2.14 -21.87
CA ARG A 261 16.28 2.78 -21.72
C ARG A 261 16.11 4.08 -20.94
N GLY A 262 16.84 4.21 -19.82
CA GLY A 262 16.81 5.40 -18.97
C GLY A 262 15.64 5.50 -18.00
N ALA A 263 14.77 4.48 -17.91
CA ALA A 263 13.73 4.45 -16.89
C ALA A 263 14.34 4.45 -15.47
N ARG A 264 13.74 5.21 -14.55
CA ARG A 264 14.16 5.28 -13.14
C ARG A 264 14.04 3.92 -12.42
N ALA A 265 13.09 3.09 -12.85
CA ALA A 265 12.88 1.76 -12.31
C ALA A 265 12.48 0.78 -13.44
N LEU A 266 12.84 -0.50 -13.29
CA LEU A 266 12.33 -1.57 -14.12
C LEU A 266 10.91 -1.92 -13.69
N PRO A 267 10.03 -2.34 -14.61
CA PRO A 267 8.69 -2.77 -14.25
C PRO A 267 8.77 -3.99 -13.33
N GLU A 268 8.18 -3.89 -12.16
CA GLU A 268 8.03 -5.01 -11.23
C GLU A 268 6.80 -5.82 -11.63
N LEU A 269 6.97 -6.76 -12.56
CA LEU A 269 5.90 -7.66 -13.03
C LEU A 269 5.30 -8.49 -11.91
N ASP A 270 6.10 -8.74 -10.88
CA ASP A 270 5.80 -9.64 -9.77
C ASP A 270 5.46 -8.89 -8.48
N ALA A 271 5.31 -7.56 -8.53
CA ALA A 271 4.84 -6.78 -7.41
C ALA A 271 3.49 -7.34 -6.91
N GLN A 272 3.34 -7.41 -5.60
CA GLN A 272 2.10 -7.88 -4.97
C GLN A 272 1.42 -6.71 -4.26
N GLY A 273 0.11 -6.56 -4.48
CA GLY A 273 -0.69 -5.54 -3.81
C GLY A 273 -0.64 -5.70 -2.29
N ALA A 274 -0.39 -4.60 -1.58
CA ALA A 274 -0.18 -4.62 -0.12
C ALA A 274 -1.39 -5.16 0.66
N TYR A 275 -2.60 -5.01 0.13
CA TYR A 275 -3.84 -5.40 0.82
C TYR A 275 -4.15 -6.90 0.69
N ASN A 276 -4.02 -7.49 -0.50
CA ASN A 276 -4.48 -8.84 -0.80
C ASN A 276 -3.36 -9.80 -1.25
N GLY A 277 -2.13 -9.29 -1.42
CA GLY A 277 -1.00 -10.06 -1.90
C GLY A 277 -1.12 -10.51 -3.35
N LEU A 278 -2.07 -9.96 -4.11
CA LEU A 278 -2.26 -10.34 -5.51
C LEU A 278 -1.21 -9.66 -6.39
N SER A 279 -0.65 -10.41 -7.34
CA SER A 279 0.16 -9.87 -8.43
C SER A 279 -0.73 -9.49 -9.62
N ALA A 280 -0.20 -8.71 -10.56
CA ALA A 280 -0.90 -8.36 -11.79
C ALA A 280 -1.46 -9.61 -12.51
N LEU A 281 -0.75 -10.74 -12.47
CA LEU A 281 -1.23 -11.98 -13.08
C LEU A 281 -2.45 -12.58 -12.37
N HIS A 282 -2.59 -12.39 -11.05
CA HIS A 282 -3.81 -12.74 -10.33
C HIS A 282 -4.98 -11.85 -10.75
N ASP A 283 -4.74 -10.54 -10.94
CA ASP A 283 -5.77 -9.60 -11.36
C ASP A 283 -6.30 -9.93 -12.76
N ALA A 284 -5.40 -10.31 -13.69
CA ALA A 284 -5.78 -10.80 -15.03
C ALA A 284 -6.70 -12.02 -14.94
N VAL A 285 -6.39 -12.95 -14.05
CA VAL A 285 -7.22 -14.15 -13.82
C VAL A 285 -8.56 -13.76 -13.19
N TRP A 286 -8.54 -12.93 -12.16
CA TRP A 286 -9.75 -12.53 -11.44
C TRP A 286 -10.78 -11.90 -12.38
N GLN A 287 -10.32 -11.04 -13.27
CA GLN A 287 -11.18 -10.35 -14.24
C GLN A 287 -11.37 -11.13 -15.57
N LYS A 288 -10.79 -12.35 -15.68
CA LYS A 288 -10.89 -13.20 -16.85
C LYS A 288 -10.28 -12.57 -18.13
N HIS A 289 -9.23 -11.79 -18.00
CA HIS A 289 -8.50 -11.19 -19.12
C HIS A 289 -7.40 -12.14 -19.63
N ALA A 290 -7.76 -13.09 -20.48
CA ALA A 290 -6.84 -14.11 -21.00
C ALA A 290 -5.71 -13.51 -21.86
N ASP A 291 -6.02 -12.49 -22.66
CA ASP A 291 -5.06 -11.77 -23.50
C ASP A 291 -4.03 -11.01 -22.65
N VAL A 292 -4.45 -10.37 -21.57
CA VAL A 292 -3.58 -9.70 -20.60
C VAL A 292 -2.70 -10.72 -19.87
N ALA A 293 -3.28 -11.85 -19.44
CA ALA A 293 -2.53 -12.93 -18.82
C ALA A 293 -1.45 -13.48 -19.76
N GLN A 294 -1.75 -13.59 -21.07
CA GLN A 294 -0.77 -13.98 -22.07
C GLN A 294 0.38 -12.95 -22.16
N VAL A 295 0.06 -11.66 -22.24
CA VAL A 295 1.07 -10.57 -22.30
C VAL A 295 2.01 -10.64 -21.09
N LEU A 296 1.47 -10.78 -19.89
CA LEU A 296 2.28 -10.90 -18.66
C LEU A 296 3.15 -12.16 -18.66
N CYS A 297 2.61 -13.29 -19.12
CA CYS A 297 3.37 -14.53 -19.27
C CYS A 297 4.52 -14.41 -20.26
N ASP A 298 4.29 -13.76 -21.40
CA ASP A 298 5.30 -13.52 -22.43
C ASP A 298 6.38 -12.54 -21.94
N ALA A 299 6.01 -11.57 -21.11
CA ALA A 299 6.93 -10.66 -20.44
C ALA A 299 7.75 -11.31 -19.30
N GLY A 300 7.39 -12.53 -18.89
CA GLY A 300 8.14 -13.30 -17.90
C GLY A 300 7.62 -13.23 -16.46
N ALA A 301 6.40 -12.75 -16.24
CA ALA A 301 5.77 -12.71 -14.91
C ALA A 301 5.78 -14.10 -14.25
N ARG A 302 5.99 -14.13 -12.94
CA ARG A 302 5.99 -15.34 -12.13
C ARG A 302 4.57 -15.90 -12.01
N ARG A 303 4.42 -17.20 -12.23
CA ARG A 303 3.14 -17.93 -12.21
C ARG A 303 2.91 -18.67 -10.90
N ASP A 304 3.92 -18.68 -10.02
CA ASP A 304 3.99 -19.45 -8.78
C ASP A 304 3.85 -18.59 -7.52
N LEU A 305 3.62 -17.28 -7.67
CA LEU A 305 3.35 -16.40 -6.54
C LEU A 305 1.99 -16.74 -5.92
N GLU A 306 1.93 -16.75 -4.61
CA GLU A 306 0.69 -16.93 -3.86
C GLU A 306 0.20 -15.60 -3.33
N GLY A 307 -1.10 -15.32 -3.49
CA GLY A 307 -1.77 -14.23 -2.78
C GLY A 307 -1.98 -14.56 -1.30
N HIS A 308 -2.52 -13.62 -0.52
CA HIS A 308 -2.79 -13.83 0.92
C HIS A 308 -3.75 -15.01 1.20
N THR A 309 -4.48 -15.49 0.21
CA THR A 309 -5.33 -16.69 0.30
C THR A 309 -4.57 -18.00 0.06
N GLY A 310 -3.27 -17.94 -0.21
CA GLY A 310 -2.44 -19.10 -0.58
C GLY A 310 -2.70 -19.63 -2.00
N MET A 311 -3.44 -18.90 -2.84
CA MET A 311 -3.70 -19.31 -4.22
C MET A 311 -2.68 -18.69 -5.17
N THR A 312 -2.14 -19.52 -6.08
CA THR A 312 -1.41 -19.04 -7.25
C THR A 312 -2.39 -18.58 -8.35
N PRO A 313 -1.96 -17.79 -9.36
CA PRO A 313 -2.83 -17.39 -10.48
C PRO A 313 -3.49 -18.60 -11.15
N ARG A 314 -2.77 -19.71 -11.31
CA ARG A 314 -3.32 -20.93 -11.87
C ARG A 314 -4.37 -21.59 -10.97
N ALA A 315 -4.12 -21.66 -9.67
CA ALA A 315 -5.07 -22.20 -8.71
C ALA A 315 -6.35 -21.34 -8.68
N LEU A 316 -6.22 -20.02 -8.79
CA LEU A 316 -7.33 -19.10 -8.87
C LEU A 316 -8.16 -19.33 -10.17
N ALA A 317 -7.49 -19.52 -11.33
CA ALA A 317 -8.17 -19.81 -12.59
C ALA A 317 -8.97 -21.11 -12.52
N LEU A 318 -8.40 -22.17 -11.93
CA LEU A 318 -9.10 -23.45 -11.73
C LEU A 318 -10.27 -23.29 -10.75
N HIS A 319 -10.12 -22.49 -9.70
CA HIS A 319 -11.18 -22.21 -8.72
C HIS A 319 -12.41 -21.57 -9.37
N TYR A 320 -12.19 -20.66 -10.34
CA TYR A 320 -13.27 -20.00 -11.09
C TYR A 320 -13.73 -20.77 -12.33
N GLY A 321 -13.12 -21.92 -12.66
CA GLY A 321 -13.47 -22.70 -13.85
C GLY A 321 -13.00 -22.05 -15.16
N TYR A 322 -11.92 -21.28 -15.14
CA TYR A 322 -11.33 -20.66 -16.33
C TYR A 322 -10.24 -21.57 -16.92
N ASP A 323 -10.67 -22.66 -17.57
CA ASP A 323 -9.80 -23.73 -18.06
C ASP A 323 -8.81 -23.24 -19.13
N ASP A 324 -9.22 -22.28 -19.95
CA ASP A 324 -8.38 -21.63 -20.95
C ASP A 324 -7.20 -20.88 -20.30
N ILE A 325 -7.47 -20.07 -19.30
CA ILE A 325 -6.44 -19.34 -18.55
C ILE A 325 -5.59 -20.31 -17.71
N ALA A 326 -6.21 -21.31 -17.08
CA ALA A 326 -5.47 -22.32 -16.32
C ALA A 326 -4.51 -23.13 -17.20
N GLY A 327 -4.92 -23.42 -18.45
CA GLY A 327 -4.09 -24.05 -19.47
C GLY A 327 -2.90 -23.17 -19.87
N LEU A 328 -3.16 -21.89 -20.14
CA LEU A 328 -2.13 -20.88 -20.42
C LEU A 328 -1.08 -20.81 -19.31
N LEU A 329 -1.52 -20.75 -18.07
CA LEU A 329 -0.66 -20.64 -16.88
C LEU A 329 0.11 -21.95 -16.58
N GLY A 330 -0.37 -23.10 -17.03
CA GLY A 330 0.30 -24.40 -16.92
C GLY A 330 1.30 -24.70 -18.04
N ALA A 331 1.32 -23.92 -19.12
CA ALA A 331 2.23 -24.15 -20.24
C ALA A 331 3.69 -23.86 -19.85
N PRO A 332 4.68 -24.60 -20.38
CA PRO A 332 6.09 -24.31 -20.15
C PRO A 332 6.44 -22.89 -20.63
N ARG A 333 7.36 -22.21 -19.95
CA ARG A 333 7.83 -20.87 -20.36
C ARG A 333 8.36 -20.93 -21.79
N ARG A 334 7.87 -20.08 -22.66
CA ARG A 334 8.48 -19.85 -23.97
C ARG A 334 9.87 -19.26 -23.74
N ALA A 335 10.90 -19.87 -24.33
CA ALA A 335 12.24 -19.28 -24.30
C ALA A 335 12.18 -17.87 -24.93
N PRO A 336 12.85 -16.86 -24.33
CA PRO A 336 12.95 -15.54 -24.96
C PRO A 336 13.49 -15.70 -26.38
N ALA A 337 12.90 -14.98 -27.31
CA ALA A 337 13.41 -14.96 -28.71
C ALA A 337 14.88 -14.53 -28.68
N PRO A 338 15.77 -15.17 -29.41
CA PRO A 338 17.17 -14.80 -29.50
C PRO A 338 17.26 -13.33 -29.91
N THR A 339 17.93 -12.50 -29.10
CA THR A 339 18.32 -11.16 -29.53
C THR A 339 19.11 -11.27 -30.81
N GLN A 340 18.64 -10.63 -31.87
CA GLN A 340 19.43 -10.49 -33.08
C GLN A 340 20.65 -9.63 -32.73
N ASP A 341 21.74 -10.29 -32.39
CA ASP A 341 23.07 -9.65 -32.42
C ASP A 341 23.36 -9.33 -33.90
N ASP A 342 23.39 -8.05 -34.20
CA ASP A 342 23.95 -7.53 -35.45
C ASP A 342 25.42 -7.92 -35.52
N HIS A 343 25.68 -9.12 -36.00
CA HIS A 343 26.98 -9.47 -36.56
C HIS A 343 27.12 -8.73 -37.87
N GLN A 344 27.71 -7.56 -37.87
CA GLN A 344 28.41 -7.07 -39.06
C GLN A 344 29.77 -7.81 -39.16
N PRO A 345 30.00 -8.59 -40.20
CA PRO A 345 31.34 -9.04 -40.50
C PRO A 345 32.11 -7.84 -41.11
N GLY A 346 33.17 -7.43 -40.40
CA GLY A 346 34.15 -6.51 -40.99
C GLY A 346 34.85 -7.14 -42.18
N ALA A 347 34.94 -6.38 -43.25
CA ALA A 347 35.93 -6.51 -44.28
C ALA A 347 36.83 -5.28 -44.28
#